data_6f39b2c875ac267c84a0b1af5f485f1c
#
_entry.id   6f39b2c875ac267c84a0b1af5f485f1c
#
_cell.length_a   1.000
_cell.length_b   1.000
_cell.length_c   1.000
_cell.angle_alpha   90.00
_cell.angle_beta   90.00
_cell.angle_gamma   90.00
#
_symmetry.space_group_name_H-M   'P 1'
#
loop_
_entity.id
_entity.type
_entity.pdbx_description
1 polymer ?
#
loop_
_entity_poly.entity_id
_entity_poly.type
_entity_poly.pdbx_seq_one_letter_code
_entity_poly.pdbx_strand_id
1 'polypeptide(L)' 'MSKELTESRRTRYTRLAMQDALVELLQDQPLGSITVKALCERADVNRSTFYAHYTSIEDLLHDIEDETMAWVTAALDQ' A
#
# COMPACT_ATOMS: atom_id res chain seq x y z
N MET A 1 10.32 13.28 -12.38
CA MET A 1 9.32 14.21 -12.84
C MET A 1 8.04 13.56 -13.32
N SER A 2 8.16 12.62 -14.22
CA SER A 2 6.99 11.99 -14.79
C SER A 2 6.12 11.33 -13.73
N LYS A 3 6.72 10.81 -12.68
CA LYS A 3 5.97 10.14 -11.65
C LYS A 3 5.01 11.08 -10.94
N GLU A 4 5.45 12.28 -10.69
CA GLU A 4 4.57 13.26 -10.07
C GLU A 4 3.48 13.70 -10.99
N LEU A 5 3.70 13.61 -12.28
CA LEU A 5 2.69 13.97 -13.25
C LEU A 5 1.62 12.91 -13.40
N THR A 6 1.95 11.65 -13.07
CA THR A 6 1.02 10.54 -13.25
C THR A 6 0.29 10.15 -11.98
N GLU A 7 0.79 10.58 -10.83
CA GLU A 7 0.15 10.23 -9.56
C GLU A 7 -0.24 11.51 -8.83
N SER A 8 -1.54 11.75 -8.67
CA SER A 8 -2.01 12.91 -7.96
C SER A 8 -1.71 12.78 -6.47
N ARG A 9 -1.74 13.93 -5.78
CA ARG A 9 -1.53 13.94 -4.35
C ARG A 9 -2.57 13.10 -3.62
N ARG A 10 -3.82 13.16 -4.06
CA ARG A 10 -4.89 12.37 -3.48
C ARG A 10 -4.65 10.88 -3.66
N THR A 11 -4.24 10.48 -4.86
CA THR A 11 -3.94 9.08 -5.15
C THR A 11 -2.83 8.56 -4.26
N ARG A 12 -1.79 9.36 -4.10
CA ARG A 12 -0.67 8.98 -3.25
C ARG A 12 -1.10 8.85 -1.80
N TYR A 13 -1.91 9.78 -1.32
CA TYR A 13 -2.40 9.72 0.05
C TYR A 13 -3.22 8.45 0.28
N THR A 14 -4.10 8.13 -0.66
CA THR A 14 -4.93 6.93 -0.56
C THR A 14 -4.06 5.67 -0.54
N ARG A 15 -3.06 5.62 -1.40
CA ARG A 15 -2.17 4.47 -1.47
C ARG A 15 -1.41 4.29 -0.16
N LEU A 16 -0.91 5.38 0.40
CA LEU A 16 -0.18 5.32 1.66
C LEU A 16 -1.08 4.90 2.82
N ALA A 17 -2.33 5.35 2.80
CA ALA A 17 -3.29 4.94 3.84
C ALA A 17 -3.52 3.44 3.81
N MET A 18 -3.61 2.86 2.60
CA MET A 18 -3.77 1.42 2.47
C MET A 18 -2.52 0.66 2.92
N GLN A 19 -1.35 1.19 2.61
CA GLN A 19 -0.10 0.57 3.07
C GLN A 19 0.00 0.58 4.59
N ASP A 20 -0.30 1.72 5.20
CA ASP A 20 -0.27 1.82 6.66
C ASP A 20 -1.27 0.86 7.31
N ALA A 21 -2.46 0.76 6.71
CA ALA A 21 -3.47 -0.15 7.24
C ALA A 21 -2.99 -1.60 7.20
N LEU A 22 -2.33 -2.00 6.12
CA LEU A 22 -1.82 -3.36 6.03
C LEU A 22 -0.74 -3.63 7.07
N VAL A 23 0.18 -2.69 7.24
CA VAL A 23 1.23 -2.84 8.24
C VAL A 23 0.63 -3.00 9.63
N GLU A 24 -0.39 -2.21 9.94
CA GLU A 24 -1.05 -2.31 11.25
C GLU A 24 -1.72 -3.66 11.44
N LEU A 25 -2.43 -4.14 10.42
CA LEU A 25 -3.11 -5.43 10.51
C LEU A 25 -2.12 -6.58 10.66
N LEU A 26 -0.97 -6.47 9.99
CA LEU A 26 0.05 -7.52 10.07
C LEU A 26 0.65 -7.66 11.46
N GLN A 27 0.50 -6.67 12.31
CA GLN A 27 1.00 -6.78 13.67
C GLN A 27 0.14 -7.69 14.53
N ASP A 28 -1.11 -7.92 14.13
CA ASP A 28 -2.05 -8.72 14.90
C ASP A 28 -2.37 -10.07 14.28
N GLN A 29 -2.14 -10.23 12.98
CA GLN A 29 -2.56 -11.44 12.29
C GLN A 29 -1.69 -11.68 11.05
N PRO A 30 -1.59 -12.95 10.62
CA PRO A 30 -0.77 -13.26 9.45
C PRO A 30 -1.41 -12.75 8.16
N LEU A 31 -0.57 -12.58 7.15
CA LEU A 31 -1.01 -12.04 5.87
C LEU A 31 -2.19 -12.80 5.29
N GLY A 32 -2.16 -14.12 5.36
CA GLY A 32 -3.20 -14.95 4.74
C GLY A 32 -4.57 -14.79 5.37
N SER A 33 -4.66 -14.22 6.57
CA SER A 33 -5.94 -14.02 7.23
C SER A 33 -6.52 -12.63 6.99
N ILE A 34 -5.76 -11.73 6.35
CA ILE A 34 -6.20 -10.37 6.13
C ILE A 34 -7.04 -10.31 4.87
N THR A 35 -8.26 -9.78 4.99
CA THR A 35 -9.18 -9.67 3.86
C THR A 35 -9.17 -8.26 3.30
N VAL A 36 -9.59 -8.12 2.03
CA VAL A 36 -9.74 -6.80 1.42
C VAL A 36 -10.75 -5.97 2.22
N LYS A 37 -11.82 -6.62 2.71
CA LYS A 37 -12.80 -5.90 3.51
C LYS A 37 -12.16 -5.30 4.76
N ALA A 38 -11.39 -6.08 5.50
CA ALA A 38 -10.76 -5.60 6.71
C ALA A 38 -9.76 -4.48 6.41
N LEU A 39 -9.00 -4.64 5.33
CA LEU A 39 -8.04 -3.63 4.90
C LEU A 39 -8.76 -2.32 4.59
N CYS A 40 -9.82 -2.40 3.81
CA CYS A 40 -10.56 -1.21 3.41
C CYS A 40 -11.18 -0.50 4.60
N GLU A 41 -11.71 -1.27 5.56
CA GLU A 41 -12.28 -0.67 6.76
C GLU A 41 -11.22 0.05 7.57
N ARG A 42 -10.05 -0.56 7.70
CA ARG A 42 -8.97 0.04 8.47
C ARG A 42 -8.43 1.29 7.78
N ALA A 43 -8.34 1.28 6.46
CA ALA A 43 -7.82 2.41 5.69
C ALA A 43 -8.86 3.47 5.42
N ASP A 44 -10.12 3.20 5.72
CA ASP A 44 -11.25 4.10 5.46
C ASP A 44 -11.40 4.39 3.97
N VAL A 45 -11.34 3.33 3.18
CA VAL A 45 -11.57 3.41 1.73
C VAL A 45 -12.60 2.37 1.35
N ASN A 46 -13.22 2.55 0.18
CA ASN A 46 -14.16 1.54 -0.29
C ASN A 46 -13.44 0.54 -1.20
N ARG A 47 -14.14 -0.56 -1.51
CA ARG A 47 -13.53 -1.64 -2.30
C ARG A 47 -13.14 -1.18 -3.70
N SER A 48 -13.95 -0.34 -4.32
CA SER A 48 -13.61 0.10 -5.67
C SER A 48 -12.33 0.91 -5.66
N THR A 49 -12.08 1.66 -4.62
CA THR A 49 -10.83 2.38 -4.49
C THR A 49 -9.66 1.41 -4.35
N PHE A 50 -9.82 0.37 -3.52
CA PHE A 50 -8.76 -0.63 -3.39
C PHE A 50 -8.44 -1.27 -4.74
N TYR A 51 -9.48 -1.73 -5.44
CA TYR A 51 -9.25 -2.44 -6.70
C TYR A 51 -8.84 -1.53 -7.85
N ALA A 52 -8.94 -0.22 -7.67
CA ALA A 52 -8.36 0.71 -8.62
C ALA A 52 -6.83 0.74 -8.51
N HIS A 53 -6.29 0.32 -7.38
CA HIS A 53 -4.85 0.36 -7.13
C HIS A 53 -4.20 -1.02 -7.11
N TYR A 54 -4.89 -2.03 -6.60
CA TYR A 54 -4.30 -3.34 -6.34
C TYR A 54 -5.26 -4.44 -6.73
N THR A 55 -4.71 -5.61 -7.03
CA THR A 55 -5.52 -6.78 -7.37
C THR A 55 -5.81 -7.66 -6.17
N SER A 56 -4.98 -7.57 -5.13
CA SER A 56 -5.10 -8.43 -3.95
C SER A 56 -4.31 -7.82 -2.80
N ILE A 57 -4.45 -8.42 -1.62
CA ILE A 57 -3.66 -8.02 -0.46
C ILE A 57 -2.18 -8.27 -0.73
N GLU A 58 -1.84 -9.39 -1.38
CA GLU A 58 -0.45 -9.69 -1.73
C GLU A 58 0.12 -8.65 -2.67
N ASP A 59 -0.69 -8.15 -3.60
CA ASP A 59 -0.25 -7.11 -4.51
C ASP A 59 0.09 -5.83 -3.75
N LEU A 60 -0.73 -5.49 -2.77
CA LEU A 60 -0.45 -4.33 -1.90
C LEU A 60 0.86 -4.53 -1.13
N LEU A 61 1.08 -5.73 -0.61
CA LEU A 61 2.32 -6.01 0.11
C LEU A 61 3.53 -5.84 -0.80
N HIS A 62 3.43 -6.29 -2.05
CA HIS A 62 4.52 -6.13 -2.99
C HIS A 62 4.84 -4.65 -3.24
N ASP A 63 3.83 -3.80 -3.27
CA ASP A 63 4.05 -2.37 -3.44
C ASP A 63 4.83 -1.79 -2.26
N ILE A 64 4.50 -2.23 -1.05
CA ILE A 64 5.23 -1.80 0.14
C ILE A 64 6.69 -2.26 0.06
N GLU A 65 6.90 -3.51 -0.32
CA GLU A 65 8.24 -4.07 -0.41
C GLU A 65 9.07 -3.35 -1.46
N ASP A 66 8.47 -3.04 -2.60
CA ASP A 66 9.18 -2.33 -3.65
C ASP A 66 9.63 -0.96 -3.20
N GLU A 67 8.77 -0.24 -2.50
CA GLU A 67 9.12 1.08 -2.01
C GLU A 67 10.19 1.01 -0.94
N THR A 68 10.10 0.02 -0.07
CA THR A 68 11.10 -0.17 0.97
C THR A 68 12.46 -0.49 0.35
N MET A 69 12.49 -1.36 -0.65
CA MET A 69 13.74 -1.71 -1.31
C MET A 69 14.33 -0.52 -2.04
N ALA A 70 13.51 0.27 -2.68
CA ALA A 70 14.00 1.47 -3.37
C ALA A 70 14.64 2.43 -2.37
N TRP A 71 14.02 2.60 -1.22
CA TRP A 71 14.56 3.47 -0.19
C TRP A 71 15.89 2.95 0.35
N VAL A 72 15.95 1.65 0.63
CA VAL A 72 17.19 1.05 1.14
C VAL A 72 18.31 1.16 0.13
N THR A 73 18.01 0.88 -1.14
CA THR A 73 19.02 0.96 -2.20
C THR A 73 19.56 2.37 -2.31
N ALA A 74 18.67 3.37 -2.27
CA ALA A 74 19.09 4.76 -2.36
C ALA A 74 19.97 5.13 -1.17
N ALA A 75 19.62 4.66 0.03
CA ALA A 75 20.40 4.95 1.23
C ALA A 75 21.79 4.31 1.16
N LEU A 76 21.87 3.11 0.61
CA LEU A 76 23.15 2.39 0.51
C LEU A 76 24.07 3.00 -0.55
N ASP A 77 23.51 3.69 -1.53
CA ASP A 77 24.29 4.33 -2.57
C ASP A 77 24.96 5.62 -2.12
N GLN A 78 24.64 6.09 -0.95
CA GLN A 78 25.21 7.32 -0.41
C GLN A 78 26.71 7.18 0.01
#